data_2371cc48732530ad77cc9958770fb804
#
_entry.id   2371cc48732530ad77cc9958770fb804
#
_cell.length_a   1.000
_cell.length_b   1.000
_cell.length_c   1.000
_cell.angle_alpha   90.00
_cell.angle_beta   90.00
_cell.angle_gamma   90.00
#
_symmetry.space_group_name_H-M   'P 1'
#
loop_
_entity.id
_entity.type
_entity.pdbx_description
1 polymer ?
#
loop_
_entity_poly.entity_id
_entity_poly.type
_entity_poly.pdbx_seq_one_letter_code
_entity_poly.pdbx_strand_id
1 'polypeptide(L)'
;MVEGRPDWLISRQRAWGTPLAMFVDKETGQPLHDAEVDARILAAITEGGADAWFDRPDSDFLGQHDPKRFEKIGDILDVWFDSGCTHAFTLEPRVPALGYVGDRPSHWPADLYLEGSDQHRGWFQSN
;
A
#
# COMPACT_ATOMS: atom_id res chain seq x y z
N MET A 1 -0.17 19.40 16.87
CA MET A 1 -0.10 17.97 17.31
C MET A 1 0.49 17.08 16.21
N VAL A 2 0.16 17.26 14.93
CA VAL A 2 0.73 16.50 13.81
C VAL A 2 2.13 16.96 13.44
N GLU A 3 2.39 18.26 13.33
CA GLU A 3 3.67 18.85 12.93
C GLU A 3 4.89 18.49 13.79
N GLY A 4 4.67 18.10 15.04
CA GLY A 4 5.76 17.76 15.97
C GLY A 4 5.96 16.27 16.20
N ARG A 5 5.39 15.40 15.36
CA ARG A 5 5.56 13.96 15.51
C ARG A 5 6.81 13.46 14.82
N PRO A 6 7.48 12.44 15.38
CA PRO A 6 8.55 11.74 14.67
C PRO A 6 7.98 10.98 13.48
N ASP A 7 8.86 10.61 12.55
CA ASP A 7 8.52 9.75 11.42
C ASP A 7 7.89 8.43 11.90
N TRP A 8 6.96 7.93 11.13
CA TRP A 8 6.31 6.67 11.38
C TRP A 8 6.90 5.56 10.50
N LEU A 9 7.55 4.60 11.14
CA LEU A 9 8.04 3.42 10.44
C LEU A 9 6.85 2.51 10.12
N ILE A 10 6.49 2.42 8.83
CA ILE A 10 5.31 1.68 8.36
C ILE A 10 5.58 0.22 8.03
N SER A 11 6.83 -0.21 7.92
CA SER A 11 7.16 -1.63 7.65
C SER A 11 6.96 -2.51 8.88
N ARG A 12 6.43 -3.72 8.65
CA ARG A 12 6.24 -4.76 9.67
C ARG A 12 6.70 -6.11 9.15
N GLN A 13 7.34 -6.87 10.03
CA GLN A 13 7.79 -8.24 9.78
C GLN A 13 6.76 -9.21 10.37
N ARG A 14 5.74 -9.54 9.58
CA ARG A 14 4.65 -10.45 9.94
C ARG A 14 4.38 -11.41 8.79
N ALA A 15 3.79 -12.55 9.10
CA ALA A 15 3.50 -13.60 8.13
C ALA A 15 2.34 -13.27 7.18
N TRP A 16 1.54 -12.25 7.50
CA TRP A 16 0.37 -11.88 6.71
C TRP A 16 0.10 -10.37 6.81
N GLY A 17 -0.35 -9.78 5.71
CA GLY A 17 -0.71 -8.36 5.59
C GLY A 17 -0.53 -7.83 4.17
N THR A 18 -0.87 -6.57 3.97
CA THR A 18 -0.65 -5.86 2.70
C THR A 18 0.85 -5.70 2.46
N PRO A 19 1.40 -6.18 1.33
CA PRO A 19 2.83 -6.12 1.09
C PRO A 19 3.34 -4.68 0.95
N LEU A 20 4.53 -4.43 1.47
CA LEU A 20 5.34 -3.27 1.12
C LEU A 20 6.04 -3.57 -0.22
N ALA A 21 5.30 -3.49 -1.31
CA ALA A 21 5.70 -3.99 -2.62
C ALA A 21 6.75 -3.08 -3.29
N MET A 22 8.02 -3.27 -2.94
CA MET A 22 9.15 -2.56 -3.51
C MET A 22 10.39 -3.43 -3.63
N PHE A 23 11.28 -3.05 -4.53
CA PHE A 23 12.63 -3.57 -4.63
C PHE A 23 13.64 -2.57 -4.11
N VAL A 24 14.70 -3.09 -3.49
CA VAL A 24 15.81 -2.29 -2.95
C VAL A 24 17.11 -2.73 -3.60
N ASP A 25 17.94 -1.78 -4.00
CA ASP A 25 19.28 -2.03 -4.52
C ASP A 25 20.17 -2.52 -3.37
N LYS A 26 20.74 -3.71 -3.51
CA LYS A 26 21.57 -4.38 -2.49
C LYS A 26 22.89 -3.65 -2.18
N GLU A 27 23.38 -2.87 -3.13
CA GLU A 27 24.65 -2.13 -2.95
C GLU A 27 24.43 -0.80 -2.24
N THR A 28 23.34 -0.11 -2.59
CA THR A 28 23.10 1.25 -2.10
C THR A 28 22.07 1.32 -0.97
N GLY A 29 21.24 0.29 -0.81
CA GLY A 29 20.11 0.29 0.11
C GLY A 29 18.95 1.21 -0.32
N GLN A 30 18.98 1.74 -1.55
CA GLN A 30 17.97 2.65 -2.04
C GLN A 30 16.83 1.92 -2.74
N PRO A 31 15.59 2.38 -2.60
CA PRO A 31 14.46 1.80 -3.33
C PRO A 31 14.62 2.02 -4.84
N LEU A 32 14.19 1.02 -5.60
CA LEU A 32 14.09 1.12 -7.06
C LEU A 32 12.85 1.95 -7.42
N HIS A 33 13.07 3.07 -8.10
CA HIS A 33 12.02 3.90 -8.66
C HIS A 33 11.97 3.71 -10.17
N ASP A 34 11.05 2.86 -10.63
CA ASP A 34 10.85 2.56 -12.05
C ASP A 34 9.35 2.35 -12.34
N ALA A 35 8.78 3.23 -13.14
CA ALA A 35 7.35 3.21 -13.46
C ALA A 35 6.89 1.92 -14.16
N GLU A 36 7.76 1.24 -14.91
CA GLU A 36 7.42 -0.04 -15.53
C GLU A 36 7.37 -1.18 -14.51
N VAL A 37 8.29 -1.16 -13.54
CA VAL A 37 8.28 -2.11 -12.42
C VAL A 37 7.03 -1.90 -11.59
N ASP A 38 6.71 -0.67 -11.23
CA ASP A 38 5.50 -0.32 -10.47
C ASP A 38 4.23 -0.75 -11.21
N ALA A 39 4.17 -0.56 -12.52
CA ALA A 39 3.05 -1.00 -13.33
C ALA A 39 2.88 -2.53 -13.34
N ARG A 40 3.99 -3.30 -13.40
CA ARG A 40 3.94 -4.77 -13.33
C ARG A 40 3.50 -5.26 -11.94
N ILE A 41 3.98 -4.62 -10.88
CA ILE A 41 3.56 -4.90 -9.50
C ILE A 41 2.05 -4.66 -9.36
N LEU A 42 1.57 -3.51 -9.82
CA LEU A 42 0.16 -3.16 -9.75
C LEU A 42 -0.71 -4.14 -10.55
N ALA A 43 -0.29 -4.52 -11.76
CA ALA A 43 -1.00 -5.50 -12.58
C ALA A 43 -1.08 -6.86 -11.89
N ALA A 44 0.03 -7.35 -11.32
CA ALA A 44 0.07 -8.62 -10.63
C ALA A 44 -0.85 -8.66 -9.40
N ILE A 45 -0.84 -7.59 -8.59
CA ILE A 45 -1.71 -7.47 -7.43
C ILE A 45 -3.18 -7.32 -7.84
N THR A 46 -3.47 -6.61 -8.92
CA THR A 46 -4.84 -6.48 -9.44
C THR A 46 -5.39 -7.83 -9.91
N GLU A 47 -4.56 -8.67 -10.51
CA GLU A 47 -4.94 -9.99 -11.02
C GLU A 47 -5.05 -11.05 -9.92
N GLY A 48 -4.05 -11.12 -9.05
CA GLY A 48 -3.85 -12.22 -8.09
C GLY A 48 -4.00 -11.82 -6.62
N GLY A 49 -4.35 -10.57 -6.32
CA GLY A 49 -4.39 -10.07 -4.93
C GLY A 49 -2.98 -9.83 -4.35
N ALA A 50 -2.95 -9.51 -3.07
CA ALA A 50 -1.72 -9.19 -2.35
C ALA A 50 -0.70 -10.34 -2.35
N ASP A 51 -1.17 -11.58 -2.34
CA ASP A 51 -0.32 -12.78 -2.33
C ASP A 51 0.54 -12.89 -3.61
N ALA A 52 0.10 -12.31 -4.73
CA ALA A 52 0.86 -12.29 -5.97
C ALA A 52 2.24 -11.65 -5.82
N TRP A 53 2.40 -10.71 -4.88
CA TRP A 53 3.70 -10.15 -4.56
C TRP A 53 4.67 -11.21 -4.01
N PHE A 54 4.20 -12.05 -3.12
CA PHE A 54 5.04 -13.07 -2.46
C PHE A 54 5.26 -14.31 -3.34
N ASP A 55 4.24 -14.72 -4.09
CA ASP A 55 4.23 -15.98 -4.85
C ASP A 55 4.94 -15.90 -6.19
N ARG A 56 4.91 -14.73 -6.86
CA ARG A 56 5.53 -14.58 -8.19
C ARG A 56 7.04 -14.36 -8.08
N PRO A 57 7.83 -14.87 -9.03
CA PRO A 57 9.27 -14.66 -9.06
C PRO A 57 9.62 -13.18 -9.37
N ASP A 58 10.78 -12.74 -8.90
CA ASP A 58 11.27 -11.36 -9.08
C ASP A 58 11.37 -10.95 -10.56
N SER A 59 11.65 -11.89 -11.44
CA SER A 59 11.73 -11.67 -12.89
C SER A 59 10.44 -11.14 -13.51
N ASP A 60 9.30 -11.48 -12.94
CA ASP A 60 7.99 -11.04 -13.44
C ASP A 60 7.79 -9.54 -13.25
N PHE A 61 8.44 -8.99 -12.24
CA PHE A 61 8.34 -7.57 -11.89
C PHE A 61 9.49 -6.74 -12.47
N LEU A 62 10.73 -7.22 -12.33
CA LEU A 62 11.94 -6.46 -12.62
C LEU A 62 12.17 -6.19 -14.11
N GLY A 63 11.59 -7.01 -15.01
CA GLY A 63 11.76 -6.85 -16.45
C GLY A 63 13.22 -6.91 -16.90
N GLN A 64 13.81 -5.77 -17.26
CA GLN A 64 15.20 -5.69 -17.74
C GLN A 64 16.22 -5.51 -16.62
N HIS A 65 15.79 -5.25 -15.39
CA HIS A 65 16.70 -5.11 -14.26
C HIS A 65 17.28 -6.45 -13.84
N ASP A 66 18.55 -6.45 -13.42
CA ASP A 66 19.22 -7.66 -12.94
C ASP A 66 18.66 -8.08 -11.56
N PRO A 67 18.02 -9.26 -11.45
CA PRO A 67 17.48 -9.75 -10.17
C PRO A 67 18.56 -9.99 -9.10
N LYS A 68 19.83 -10.10 -9.49
CA LYS A 68 20.92 -10.25 -8.53
C LYS A 68 21.25 -8.96 -7.81
N ARG A 69 20.99 -7.82 -8.46
CA ARG A 69 21.25 -6.49 -7.92
C ARG A 69 20.16 -6.04 -6.95
N PHE A 70 18.91 -6.40 -7.24
CA PHE A 70 17.76 -5.94 -6.46
C PHE A 70 17.27 -7.03 -5.51
N GLU A 71 16.77 -6.61 -4.36
CA GLU A 71 16.14 -7.45 -3.36
C GLU A 71 14.66 -7.08 -3.24
N LYS A 72 13.82 -8.09 -3.32
CA LYS A 72 12.38 -7.97 -3.10
C LYS A 72 12.11 -7.85 -1.62
N ILE A 73 11.43 -6.80 -1.20
CA ILE A 73 11.09 -6.62 0.21
C ILE A 73 9.94 -7.55 0.60
N GLY A 74 10.16 -8.33 1.65
CA GLY A 74 9.17 -9.26 2.21
C GLY A 74 8.33 -8.67 3.34
N ASP A 75 8.54 -7.41 3.70
CA ASP A 75 7.81 -6.73 4.75
C ASP A 75 6.37 -6.42 4.33
N ILE A 76 5.51 -6.25 5.32
CA ILE A 76 4.13 -5.79 5.13
C ILE A 76 3.96 -4.39 5.70
N LEU A 77 2.89 -3.72 5.29
CA LEU A 77 2.51 -2.42 5.83
C LEU A 77 1.93 -2.55 7.24
N ASP A 78 2.12 -1.52 8.05
CA ASP A 78 1.41 -1.36 9.31
C ASP A 78 -0.10 -1.29 9.04
N VAL A 79 -0.88 -2.03 9.81
CA VAL A 79 -2.35 -2.08 9.69
C VAL A 79 -3.00 -0.68 9.81
N TRP A 80 -2.38 0.25 10.52
CA TRP A 80 -2.87 1.62 10.60
C TRP A 80 -2.67 2.41 9.31
N PHE A 81 -1.70 2.02 8.48
CA PHE A 81 -1.57 2.57 7.13
C PHE A 81 -2.73 2.11 6.25
N ASP A 82 -3.03 0.81 6.25
CA ASP A 82 -4.18 0.27 5.51
C ASP A 82 -5.48 0.95 5.96
N SER A 83 -5.66 1.07 7.26
CA SER A 83 -6.82 1.75 7.86
C SER A 83 -6.91 3.22 7.45
N GLY A 84 -5.79 3.94 7.47
CA GLY A 84 -5.72 5.36 7.06
C GLY A 84 -6.07 5.58 5.59
N CYS A 85 -5.83 4.59 4.73
CA CYS A 85 -6.14 4.66 3.29
C CYS A 85 -7.59 4.33 2.94
N THR A 86 -8.47 4.04 3.91
CA THR A 86 -9.87 3.64 3.66
C THR A 86 -10.63 4.64 2.80
N HIS A 87 -10.39 5.92 2.96
CA HIS A 87 -11.03 6.96 2.14
C HIS A 87 -10.75 6.79 0.65
N ALA A 88 -9.54 6.37 0.28
CA ALA A 88 -9.12 6.25 -1.10
C ALA A 88 -9.90 5.18 -1.87
N PHE A 89 -10.21 4.05 -1.22
CA PHE A 89 -10.92 2.96 -1.88
C PHE A 89 -12.43 2.94 -1.61
N THR A 90 -12.92 3.73 -0.63
CA THR A 90 -14.35 3.80 -0.33
C THR A 90 -15.03 5.07 -0.86
N LEU A 91 -14.34 6.20 -0.87
CA LEU A 91 -14.93 7.50 -1.21
C LEU A 91 -14.43 8.07 -2.53
N GLU A 92 -13.20 7.79 -2.93
CA GLU A 92 -12.68 8.30 -4.19
C GLU A 92 -13.29 7.57 -5.39
N PRO A 93 -13.90 8.30 -6.36
CA PRO A 93 -14.57 7.67 -7.50
C PRO A 93 -13.62 6.99 -8.49
N ARG A 94 -12.31 7.03 -8.25
CA ARG A 94 -11.28 6.51 -9.16
C ARG A 94 -11.03 5.01 -9.06
N VAL A 95 -11.68 4.30 -8.16
CA VAL A 95 -11.51 2.85 -8.00
C VAL A 95 -12.79 2.09 -8.33
N PRO A 96 -13.21 2.05 -9.62
CA PRO A 96 -14.38 1.28 -10.04
C PRO A 96 -14.22 -0.23 -9.78
N ALA A 97 -12.97 -0.70 -9.63
CA ALA A 97 -12.64 -2.11 -9.53
C ALA A 97 -13.07 -2.77 -8.21
N LEU A 98 -13.37 -2.01 -7.17
CA LEU A 98 -13.79 -2.58 -5.89
C LEU A 98 -15.30 -2.83 -5.78
N GLY A 99 -16.05 -2.62 -6.87
CA GLY A 99 -17.44 -3.08 -6.95
C GLY A 99 -18.39 -2.45 -5.93
N TYR A 100 -18.03 -1.31 -5.34
CA TYR A 100 -18.94 -0.60 -4.47
C TYR A 100 -19.97 0.13 -5.33
N VAL A 101 -21.03 -0.57 -5.64
CA VAL A 101 -22.20 -0.04 -6.33
C VAL A 101 -23.25 0.29 -5.27
N GLY A 102 -23.08 1.41 -4.62
CA GLY A 102 -24.21 2.04 -3.93
C GLY A 102 -24.95 2.95 -4.93
N ASP A 103 -26.26 3.04 -4.82
CA ASP A 103 -27.12 3.94 -5.63
C ASP A 103 -26.80 5.44 -5.40
N ARG A 104 -25.80 5.76 -4.61
CA ARG A 104 -25.33 7.13 -4.35
C ARG A 104 -23.88 7.26 -4.75
N PRO A 105 -23.53 8.29 -5.53
CA PRO A 105 -22.14 8.59 -5.79
C PRO A 105 -21.44 8.89 -4.46
N SER A 106 -20.46 8.06 -4.12
CA SER A 106 -19.54 8.39 -3.04
C SER A 106 -18.69 9.59 -3.46
N HIS A 107 -18.41 10.49 -2.53
CA HIS A 107 -17.52 11.62 -2.77
C HIS A 107 -16.55 11.79 -1.61
N TRP A 108 -15.37 12.26 -1.93
CA TRP A 108 -14.36 12.64 -0.96
C TRP A 108 -14.18 14.16 -0.96
N PRO A 109 -13.98 14.77 0.22
CA PRO A 109 -13.96 14.18 1.57
C PRO A 109 -15.37 13.82 2.08
N ALA A 110 -15.42 12.96 3.10
CA ALA A 110 -16.67 12.62 3.78
C ALA A 110 -17.22 13.83 4.54
N ASP A 111 -18.55 14.04 4.49
CA ASP A 111 -19.19 15.11 5.26
C ASP A 111 -19.14 14.83 6.76
N LEU A 112 -19.14 13.57 7.14
CA LEU A 112 -19.12 13.13 8.53
C LEU A 112 -18.44 11.77 8.65
N TYR A 113 -17.42 11.67 9.51
CA TYR A 113 -16.75 10.44 9.87
C TYR A 113 -16.90 10.18 11.37
N LEU A 114 -17.66 9.14 11.73
CA LEU A 114 -18.00 8.83 13.13
C LEU A 114 -17.13 7.71 13.67
N GLU A 115 -16.37 8.02 14.71
CA GLU A 115 -15.52 7.08 15.41
C GLU A 115 -15.61 7.27 16.93
N GLY A 116 -15.15 6.27 17.68
CA GLY A 116 -14.96 6.37 19.12
C GLY A 116 -13.79 7.29 19.47
N SER A 117 -13.77 7.81 20.70
CA SER A 117 -12.71 8.71 21.18
C SER A 117 -11.32 8.08 21.23
N ASP A 118 -11.22 6.75 21.26
CA ASP A 118 -9.98 5.99 21.16
C ASP A 118 -9.26 6.18 19.82
N GLN A 119 -10.00 6.52 18.76
CA GLN A 119 -9.46 6.73 17.41
C GLN A 119 -8.66 8.03 17.25
N HIS A 120 -8.59 8.87 18.27
CA HIS A 120 -7.59 9.96 18.33
C HIS A 120 -6.14 9.46 18.31
N ARG A 121 -5.92 8.20 18.68
CA ARG A 121 -4.63 7.50 18.56
C ARG A 121 -4.66 6.35 17.56
N GLY A 122 -5.63 6.30 16.72
CA GLY A 122 -5.81 5.30 15.70
C GLY A 122 -6.08 5.95 14.34
N TRP A 123 -7.30 5.80 13.83
CA TRP A 123 -7.64 6.21 12.48
C TRP A 123 -7.41 7.69 12.20
N PHE A 124 -7.87 8.60 13.07
CA PHE A 124 -7.68 10.06 12.90
C PHE A 124 -6.23 10.52 12.95
N GLN A 125 -5.32 9.63 13.27
CA GLN A 125 -3.90 9.91 13.33
C GLN A 125 -3.16 9.39 12.12
N SER A 126 -3.69 8.36 11.46
CA SER A 126 -3.07 7.66 10.34
C SER A 126 -3.62 8.10 8.98
N ASN A 127 -4.79 8.72 8.97
CA ASN A 127 -5.46 9.20 7.76
C ASN A 127 -4.92 10.56 7.30
#